data_95ebd20d96cedb911535dc573b269d32
#
_entry.id   95ebd20d96cedb911535dc573b269d32
#
_cell.length_a   1.000
_cell.length_b   1.000
_cell.length_c   1.000
_cell.angle_alpha   90.00
_cell.angle_beta   90.00
_cell.angle_gamma   90.00
#
_symmetry.space_group_name_H-M   'P 1'
#
loop_
_entity.id
_entity.type
_entity.pdbx_description
1 polymer ?
#
loop_
_entity_poly.entity_id
_entity_poly.type
_entity_poly.pdbx_seq_one_letter_code
_entity_poly.pdbx_strand_id
1 'polypeptide(L)'
;MNGMITRREDFDLEEILPKLKAYSPTGVVMATTCKEREVLPGDGYKVALLDLGAKKNIGDSLHKRGCEVNIYPADTKAEDILAANPDGIMLSNGPGDPKECTEIIKEIK
;
A
#
# COMPACT_ATOMS: atom_id res chain seq x y z
N MET A 1 -17.89 4.88 0.38
CA MET A 1 -19.07 5.24 -0.46
C MET A 1 -18.62 5.14 -1.91
N ASN A 2 -19.34 4.35 -2.71
CA ASN A 2 -19.02 4.15 -4.13
C ASN A 2 -19.69 5.23 -4.99
N GLY A 3 -19.08 5.59 -6.11
CA GLY A 3 -19.61 6.56 -7.04
C GLY A 3 -19.26 6.20 -8.48
N MET A 4 -19.95 6.79 -9.42
CA MET A 4 -19.71 6.61 -10.84
C MET A 4 -19.69 7.96 -11.54
N ILE A 5 -18.79 8.12 -12.50
CA ILE A 5 -18.76 9.24 -13.44
C ILE A 5 -19.09 8.67 -14.83
N THR A 6 -20.08 9.22 -15.50
CA THR A 6 -20.47 8.80 -16.84
C THR A 6 -20.58 10.00 -17.79
N ARG A 7 -20.33 9.76 -19.08
CA ARG A 7 -20.61 10.70 -20.17
C ARG A 7 -21.92 10.40 -20.89
N ARG A 8 -22.61 9.32 -20.46
CA ARG A 8 -23.92 8.97 -21.02
C ARG A 8 -24.97 9.87 -20.42
N GLU A 9 -25.85 10.39 -21.24
CA GLU A 9 -27.02 11.16 -20.83
C GLU A 9 -28.22 10.24 -20.53
N ASP A 10 -28.25 9.07 -21.18
CA ASP A 10 -29.22 8.01 -21.02
C ASP A 10 -28.73 6.96 -20.01
N PHE A 11 -29.02 7.13 -18.74
CA PHE A 11 -28.72 6.12 -17.74
C PHE A 11 -29.91 5.88 -16.81
N ASP A 12 -30.08 4.61 -16.44
CA ASP A 12 -31.10 4.19 -15.48
C ASP A 12 -30.49 4.05 -14.09
N LEU A 13 -30.95 4.86 -13.16
CA LEU A 13 -30.50 4.83 -11.77
C LEU A 13 -30.90 3.54 -11.08
N GLU A 14 -32.04 2.95 -11.39
CA GLU A 14 -32.52 1.70 -10.77
C GLU A 14 -31.61 0.52 -11.16
N GLU A 15 -31.07 0.55 -12.39
CA GLU A 15 -30.09 -0.45 -12.83
C GLU A 15 -28.69 -0.22 -12.25
N ILE A 16 -28.26 1.02 -12.16
CA ILE A 16 -26.87 1.38 -11.80
C ILE A 16 -26.66 1.32 -10.26
N LEU A 17 -27.62 1.76 -9.46
CA LEU A 17 -27.46 1.82 -8.00
C LEU A 17 -27.14 0.47 -7.35
N PRO A 18 -27.78 -0.66 -7.74
CA PRO A 18 -27.39 -1.96 -7.20
C PRO A 18 -25.95 -2.35 -7.56
N LYS A 19 -25.52 -2.07 -8.80
CA LYS A 19 -24.15 -2.33 -9.26
C LYS A 19 -23.12 -1.50 -8.48
N LEU A 20 -23.42 -0.22 -8.24
CA LEU A 20 -22.55 0.65 -7.45
C LEU A 20 -22.44 0.20 -6.00
N LYS A 21 -23.57 -0.22 -5.39
CA LYS A 21 -23.58 -0.71 -4.01
C LYS A 21 -22.83 -2.02 -3.84
N ALA A 22 -22.90 -2.90 -4.84
CA ALA A 22 -22.22 -4.19 -4.85
C ALA A 22 -20.73 -4.09 -5.22
N TYR A 23 -20.29 -2.97 -5.78
CA TYR A 23 -18.89 -2.79 -6.20
C TYR A 23 -17.97 -2.72 -4.98
N SER A 24 -17.02 -3.64 -4.91
CA SER A 24 -15.93 -3.63 -3.94
C SER A 24 -14.61 -3.85 -4.70
N PRO A 25 -13.66 -2.91 -4.64
CA PRO A 25 -12.35 -3.12 -5.26
C PRO A 25 -11.59 -4.17 -4.47
N THR A 26 -11.10 -5.22 -5.15
CA THR A 26 -10.33 -6.32 -4.56
C THR A 26 -8.91 -6.34 -5.11
N GLY A 27 -7.95 -6.86 -4.33
CA GLY A 27 -6.56 -7.02 -4.74
C GLY A 27 -5.82 -5.71 -5.01
N VAL A 28 -6.32 -4.57 -4.54
CA VAL A 28 -5.81 -3.24 -4.90
C VAL A 28 -4.41 -3.01 -4.34
N VAL A 29 -4.11 -3.51 -3.14
CA VAL A 29 -2.78 -3.40 -2.52
C VAL A 29 -1.73 -4.08 -3.41
N MET A 30 -1.97 -5.32 -3.82
CA MET A 30 -1.06 -6.06 -4.69
C MET A 30 -0.90 -5.45 -6.09
N ALA A 31 -1.90 -4.72 -6.55
CA ALA A 31 -1.84 -3.99 -7.82
C ALA A 31 -1.05 -2.67 -7.74
N THR A 32 -0.88 -2.11 -6.54
CA THR A 32 -0.28 -0.78 -6.33
C THR A 32 1.06 -0.80 -5.60
N THR A 33 1.40 -1.88 -4.89
CA THR A 33 2.69 -2.05 -4.22
C THR A 33 3.86 -2.01 -5.22
N CYS A 34 5.04 -1.65 -4.76
CA CYS A 34 6.25 -1.75 -5.56
C CYS A 34 6.52 -3.21 -5.98
N LYS A 35 7.16 -3.41 -7.11
CA LYS A 35 7.43 -4.75 -7.65
C LYS A 35 8.72 -5.35 -7.11
N GLU A 36 9.65 -4.51 -6.72
CA GLU A 36 10.97 -4.87 -6.23
C GLU A 36 11.35 -3.99 -5.05
N ARG A 37 12.26 -4.50 -4.22
CA ARG A 37 12.83 -3.71 -3.12
C ARG A 37 13.56 -2.50 -3.68
N GLU A 38 13.28 -1.33 -3.13
CA GLU A 38 13.96 -0.08 -3.43
C GLU A 38 14.70 0.42 -2.18
N VAL A 39 15.89 1.01 -2.37
CA VAL A 39 16.67 1.57 -1.27
C VAL A 39 16.93 3.04 -1.53
N LEU A 40 16.49 3.91 -0.63
CA LEU A 40 16.87 5.31 -0.58
C LEU A 40 18.02 5.45 0.43
N PRO A 41 19.25 5.79 0.00
CA PRO A 41 20.40 5.80 0.88
C PRO A 41 20.31 6.90 1.93
N GLY A 42 20.91 6.67 3.09
CA GLY A 42 20.97 7.65 4.19
C GLY A 42 21.99 7.22 5.23
N ASP A 43 22.46 8.16 6.04
CA ASP A 43 23.48 7.93 7.07
C ASP A 43 22.88 7.83 8.48
N GLY A 44 21.55 8.01 8.59
CA GLY A 44 20.83 7.94 9.87
C GLY A 44 20.19 6.58 10.13
N TYR A 45 19.00 6.60 10.74
CA TYR A 45 18.27 5.37 11.06
C TYR A 45 17.89 4.58 9.80
N LYS A 46 18.00 3.27 9.89
CA LYS A 46 17.55 2.35 8.86
C LYS A 46 16.07 2.03 9.05
N VAL A 47 15.23 2.46 8.14
CA VAL A 47 13.78 2.25 8.19
C VAL A 47 13.36 1.26 7.11
N ALA A 48 12.67 0.20 7.52
CA ALA A 48 11.96 -0.68 6.60
C ALA A 48 10.55 -0.11 6.36
N LEU A 49 10.23 0.25 5.13
CA LEU A 49 8.91 0.74 4.73
C LEU A 49 8.19 -0.37 3.95
N LEU A 50 7.16 -0.96 4.53
CA LEU A 50 6.29 -1.91 3.82
C LEU A 50 5.30 -1.11 2.96
N ASP A 51 5.42 -1.28 1.65
CA ASP A 51 4.62 -0.56 0.66
C ASP A 51 3.29 -1.24 0.39
N LEU A 52 2.25 -0.78 1.06
CA LEU A 52 0.85 -1.22 0.85
C LEU A 52 0.11 -0.39 -0.21
N GLY A 53 0.82 0.30 -1.07
CA GLY A 53 0.31 1.32 -2.00
C GLY A 53 0.63 2.73 -1.50
N ALA A 54 1.86 2.92 -1.02
CA ALA A 54 2.33 4.16 -0.43
C ALA A 54 2.36 5.31 -1.43
N LYS A 55 2.06 6.50 -0.95
CA LYS A 55 2.42 7.70 -1.70
C LYS A 55 3.95 7.87 -1.63
N LYS A 56 4.57 8.14 -2.78
CA LYS A 56 6.03 8.31 -2.91
C LYS A 56 6.62 9.26 -1.86
N ASN A 57 5.91 10.33 -1.50
CA ASN A 57 6.37 11.30 -0.53
C ASN A 57 6.58 10.75 0.89
N ILE A 58 6.10 9.56 1.21
CA ILE A 58 6.33 8.92 2.52
C ILE A 58 7.80 8.51 2.62
N GLY A 59 8.30 7.74 1.65
CA GLY A 59 9.71 7.37 1.56
C GLY A 59 10.61 8.60 1.42
N ASP A 60 10.26 9.54 0.54
CA ASP A 60 10.99 10.80 0.35
C ASP A 60 11.09 11.63 1.65
N SER A 61 10.06 11.61 2.48
CA SER A 61 10.05 12.35 3.75
C SER A 61 10.97 11.73 4.80
N LEU A 62 11.08 10.41 4.85
CA LEU A 62 12.02 9.71 5.71
C LEU A 62 13.46 9.94 5.24
N HIS A 63 13.69 9.80 3.95
CA HIS A 63 15.00 10.04 3.33
C HIS A 63 15.49 11.48 3.57
N LYS A 64 14.65 12.50 3.38
CA LYS A 64 14.98 13.91 3.67
C LYS A 64 15.36 14.17 5.13
N ARG A 65 14.98 13.29 6.05
CA ARG A 65 15.37 13.33 7.46
C ARG A 65 16.65 12.56 7.75
N GLY A 66 17.34 12.11 6.70
CA GLY A 66 18.62 11.39 6.78
C GLY A 66 18.47 9.89 6.98
N CYS A 67 17.26 9.33 6.97
CA CYS A 67 17.09 7.88 7.12
C CYS A 67 17.54 7.14 5.86
N GLU A 68 18.17 5.98 6.04
CA GLU A 68 18.21 4.95 5.01
C GLU A 68 16.83 4.28 4.96
N VAL A 69 16.15 4.36 3.82
CA VAL A 69 14.80 3.80 3.68
C VAL A 69 14.84 2.61 2.74
N ASN A 70 14.52 1.45 3.27
CA ASN A 70 14.36 0.22 2.51
C ASN A 70 12.87 -0.01 2.27
N ILE A 71 12.42 0.16 1.04
CA ILE A 71 11.02 -0.01 0.64
C ILE A 71 10.84 -1.46 0.17
N TYR A 72 9.88 -2.14 0.76
CA TYR A 72 9.58 -3.54 0.49
C TYR A 72 8.18 -3.71 -0.09
N PRO A 73 8.01 -4.61 -1.08
CA PRO A 73 6.69 -5.03 -1.55
C PRO A 73 5.78 -5.54 -0.43
N ALA A 74 4.48 -5.40 -0.61
CA ALA A 74 3.47 -5.77 0.39
C ALA A 74 3.47 -7.25 0.78
N ASP A 75 3.93 -8.13 -0.10
CA ASP A 75 4.02 -9.58 0.10
C ASP A 75 5.38 -10.05 0.65
N THR A 76 6.26 -9.12 1.02
CA THR A 76 7.56 -9.46 1.62
C THR A 76 7.37 -10.15 2.96
N LYS A 77 8.12 -11.21 3.19
CA LYS A 77 8.10 -11.95 4.45
C LYS A 77 8.71 -11.15 5.59
N ALA A 78 8.15 -11.28 6.79
CA ALA A 78 8.68 -10.62 7.98
C ALA A 78 10.15 -10.98 8.25
N GLU A 79 10.53 -12.23 7.99
CA GLU A 79 11.90 -12.72 8.13
C GLU A 79 12.90 -11.95 7.26
N ASP A 80 12.53 -11.64 6.01
CA ASP A 80 13.39 -10.90 5.07
C ASP A 80 13.57 -9.44 5.51
N ILE A 81 12.52 -8.83 6.04
CA ILE A 81 12.57 -7.47 6.59
C ILE A 81 13.47 -7.43 7.83
N LEU A 82 13.28 -8.38 8.75
CA LEU A 82 14.04 -8.46 9.99
C LEU A 82 15.52 -8.82 9.75
N ALA A 83 15.82 -9.64 8.73
CA ALA A 83 17.19 -9.97 8.35
C ALA A 83 18.01 -8.74 7.93
N ALA A 84 17.37 -7.68 7.45
CA ALA A 84 18.03 -6.41 7.15
C ALA A 84 18.36 -5.59 8.39
N ASN A 85 17.96 -6.04 9.58
CA ASN A 85 18.17 -5.40 10.88
C ASN A 85 17.79 -3.91 10.87
N PRO A 86 16.53 -3.54 10.59
CA PRO A 86 16.09 -2.16 10.61
C PRO A 86 15.97 -1.61 12.04
N ASP A 87 16.23 -0.31 12.22
CA ASP A 87 15.99 0.40 13.48
C ASP A 87 14.49 0.62 13.73
N GLY A 88 13.69 0.61 12.67
CA GLY A 88 12.23 0.74 12.74
C GLY A 88 11.53 0.24 11.50
N ILE A 89 10.28 -0.15 11.66
CA ILE A 89 9.41 -0.60 10.58
C ILE A 89 8.24 0.37 10.46
N MET A 90 7.98 0.82 9.24
CA MET A 90 6.84 1.66 8.92
C MET A 90 5.91 0.92 7.96
N LEU A 91 4.66 0.80 8.35
CA LEU A 91 3.60 0.33 7.47
C LEU A 91 2.98 1.53 6.77
N SER A 92 2.95 1.53 5.46
CA SER A 92 2.33 2.63 4.73
C SER A 92 0.80 2.55 4.82
N ASN A 93 0.13 3.64 4.45
CA ASN A 93 -1.26 3.54 4.05
C ASN A 93 -1.37 2.77 2.72
N GLY A 94 -2.56 2.29 2.43
CA GLY A 94 -2.87 1.61 1.17
C GLY A 94 -4.32 1.81 0.76
N PRO A 95 -4.66 1.49 -0.50
CA PRO A 95 -6.03 1.51 -0.99
C PRO A 95 -6.80 0.25 -0.57
N GLY A 96 -8.13 0.31 -0.66
CA GLY A 96 -9.01 -0.84 -0.45
C GLY A 96 -9.38 -1.10 1.01
N ASP A 97 -9.97 -2.26 1.25
CA ASP A 97 -10.35 -2.72 2.60
C ASP A 97 -9.18 -3.50 3.22
N PRO A 98 -8.64 -3.06 4.38
CA PRO A 98 -7.57 -3.79 5.07
C PRO A 98 -7.89 -5.26 5.37
N LYS A 99 -9.17 -5.61 5.49
CA LYS A 99 -9.62 -7.00 5.74
C LYS A 99 -9.26 -7.96 4.60
N GLU A 100 -9.02 -7.47 3.39
CA GLU A 100 -8.59 -8.29 2.26
C GLU A 100 -7.10 -8.68 2.35
N CYS A 101 -6.32 -7.96 3.15
CA CYS A 101 -4.88 -8.16 3.30
C CYS A 101 -4.54 -9.22 4.35
N THR A 102 -5.26 -10.33 4.38
CA THR A 102 -5.13 -11.36 5.44
C THR A 102 -3.73 -11.93 5.56
N GLU A 103 -3.04 -12.19 4.46
CA GLU A 103 -1.67 -12.72 4.46
C GLU A 103 -0.68 -11.67 4.98
N ILE A 104 -0.81 -10.42 4.56
CA ILE A 104 0.02 -9.30 5.04
C ILE A 104 -0.18 -9.10 6.55
N ILE A 105 -1.42 -9.18 7.03
CA ILE A 105 -1.75 -9.06 8.46
C ILE A 105 -1.09 -10.19 9.28
N LYS A 106 -0.96 -11.39 8.72
CA LYS A 106 -0.24 -12.50 9.39
C LYS A 106 1.24 -12.22 9.52
N GLU A 107 1.87 -11.65 8.49
CA GLU A 107 3.30 -11.30 8.52
C GLU A 107 3.60 -10.14 9.49
N ILE A 108 2.64 -9.24 9.73
CA ILE A 108 2.80 -8.12 10.66
C ILE A 108 2.68 -8.55 12.12
N LYS A 109 2.02 -9.67 12.41
CA LYS A 109 1.81 -10.19 13.78
C LYS A 109 2.98 -10.99 14.30
#